data_e79ff648c44f1a87c9865ce81ebc283d
#
_entry.id   e79ff648c44f1a87c9865ce81ebc283d
#
_cell.length_a   1.000
_cell.length_b   1.000
_cell.length_c   1.000
_cell.angle_alpha   90.00
_cell.angle_beta   90.00
_cell.angle_gamma   90.00
#
_symmetry.space_group_name_H-M   'P 1'
#
loop_
_entity.id
_entity.type
_entity.pdbx_description
1 polymer ?
#
loop_
_entity_poly.entity_id
_entity_poly.type
_entity_poly.pdbx_seq_one_letter_code
_entity_poly.pdbx_strand_id
1 'polypeptide(L)'
;MYSYSQIQLYRRCPRAWFCKYRAGLESVPSLAMNTGTALHRIAQMGTLSAGFEYLKKCSYIYNDEYINEEIKLGEQGYKLLQFMDTLPHLRRFEVEIKNGNFIGYADLICGGNLYDFKFTTKKRDGEQLSLYKYFTREDIKKMYYVYIPNTYIRQKKNESLSQYRRRLIKTLKEKGEVTCEEVKFKLEHIKNFKKTIKEIEKDKTWKQNLENCRWCSYKGRCNMIKLPENKRQKRQNTQNIKVWIYGSPYAGKTTLANTAEDPLFLNTDGNIKYIDAPAIAIKDHYKKQAGSRIVEKKAGWEIFSEVIETLATDPQGYKTVVVDLVEGVYELCRAYMLAKHGWEHESDDSFRAWDIVRTEFLNKMRALTNLNMNIILLSHEDASRDFTRRDGSKTSTIKPNISDKIAKQLAGMVDLTVRMATINGKRFLNSKTDETQFGGGRIDLKNNNIEVKKEDGWKTLTENL
;
A
#
# COMPACT_ATOMS: atom_id res chain seq x y z
N MET A 1 -0.54 0.00 32.94
CA MET A 1 -0.54 -1.46 33.17
C MET A 1 0.03 -2.17 31.97
N TYR A 2 0.69 -3.31 32.19
CA TYR A 2 1.39 -4.07 31.16
C TYR A 2 0.85 -5.50 31.09
N SER A 3 0.64 -6.02 29.88
CA SER A 3 0.24 -7.41 29.66
C SER A 3 1.45 -8.27 29.20
N TYR A 4 1.31 -9.58 29.32
CA TYR A 4 2.30 -10.52 28.78
C TYR A 4 2.57 -10.26 27.28
N SER A 5 1.53 -10.05 26.49
CA SER A 5 1.66 -9.76 25.04
C SER A 5 2.40 -8.45 24.75
N GLN A 6 2.25 -7.43 25.61
CA GLN A 6 3.01 -6.17 25.51
C GLN A 6 4.51 -6.42 25.73
N ILE A 7 4.86 -7.15 26.78
CA ILE A 7 6.25 -7.47 27.10
C ILE A 7 6.90 -8.30 25.98
N GLN A 8 6.20 -9.30 25.46
CA GLN A 8 6.70 -10.10 24.36
C GLN A 8 6.91 -9.28 23.09
N LEU A 9 5.99 -8.33 22.79
CA LEU A 9 6.15 -7.44 21.64
C LEU A 9 7.36 -6.52 21.80
N TYR A 10 7.59 -5.96 22.99
CA TYR A 10 8.74 -5.12 23.27
C TYR A 10 10.07 -5.87 23.11
N ARG A 11 10.19 -7.05 23.72
CA ARG A 11 11.38 -7.91 23.59
C ARG A 11 11.67 -8.31 22.14
N ARG A 12 10.61 -8.54 21.37
CA ARG A 12 10.75 -8.83 19.94
C ARG A 12 11.20 -7.62 19.15
N CYS A 13 10.61 -6.45 19.39
CA CYS A 13 10.94 -5.21 18.72
C CYS A 13 10.39 -4.00 19.51
N PRO A 14 11.25 -3.22 20.21
CA PRO A 14 10.82 -2.01 20.92
C PRO A 14 10.04 -1.04 20.03
N ARG A 15 10.44 -0.91 18.75
CA ARG A 15 9.76 -0.05 17.79
C ARG A 15 8.33 -0.52 17.48
N ALA A 16 8.10 -1.82 17.31
CA ALA A 16 6.76 -2.36 17.10
C ALA A 16 5.85 -2.13 18.32
N TRP A 17 6.42 -2.25 19.52
CA TRP A 17 5.72 -1.93 20.77
C TRP A 17 5.32 -0.45 20.81
N PHE A 18 6.24 0.45 20.49
CA PHE A 18 5.97 1.89 20.41
C PHE A 18 4.84 2.19 19.42
N CYS A 19 4.91 1.62 18.20
CA CYS A 19 3.87 1.80 17.17
C CYS A 19 2.49 1.43 17.70
N LYS A 20 2.37 0.30 18.40
CA LYS A 20 1.09 -0.19 18.91
C LYS A 20 0.59 0.58 20.12
N TYR A 21 1.42 0.76 21.14
CA TYR A 21 0.98 1.18 22.48
C TYR A 21 1.24 2.64 22.82
N ARG A 22 2.11 3.33 22.08
CA ARG A 22 2.36 4.77 22.25
C ARG A 22 1.81 5.58 21.10
N ALA A 23 2.06 5.15 19.86
CA ALA A 23 1.57 5.84 18.67
C ALA A 23 0.13 5.44 18.28
N GLY A 24 -0.47 4.46 18.94
CA GLY A 24 -1.86 4.04 18.67
C GLY A 24 -2.10 3.46 17.28
N LEU A 25 -1.05 2.97 16.61
CA LEU A 25 -1.21 2.40 15.28
C LEU A 25 -1.93 1.05 15.35
N GLU A 26 -3.09 0.97 14.75
CA GLU A 26 -3.82 -0.27 14.64
C GLU A 26 -3.14 -1.22 13.63
N SER A 27 -3.10 -2.50 13.97
CA SER A 27 -2.68 -3.55 13.05
C SER A 27 -3.91 -4.33 12.61
N VAL A 28 -4.04 -4.56 11.31
CA VAL A 28 -5.08 -5.46 10.81
C VAL A 28 -4.72 -6.89 11.24
N PRO A 29 -5.59 -7.58 12.00
CA PRO A 29 -5.35 -8.97 12.35
C PRO A 29 -5.26 -9.84 11.10
N SER A 30 -4.31 -10.77 11.07
CA SER A 30 -4.29 -11.77 10.00
C SER A 30 -5.45 -12.77 10.17
N LEU A 31 -5.84 -13.41 9.08
CA LEU A 31 -6.90 -14.42 9.12
C LEU A 31 -6.58 -15.54 10.13
N ALA A 32 -5.33 -15.99 10.21
CA ALA A 32 -4.89 -16.98 11.21
C ALA A 32 -5.02 -16.46 12.67
N MET A 33 -4.87 -15.17 12.92
CA MET A 33 -5.14 -14.59 14.24
C MET A 33 -6.64 -14.59 14.54
N ASN A 34 -7.48 -14.29 13.56
CA ASN A 34 -8.93 -14.35 13.70
C ASN A 34 -9.40 -15.79 13.94
N THR A 35 -8.79 -16.80 13.28
CA THR A 35 -9.04 -18.23 13.55
C THR A 35 -8.70 -18.59 14.99
N GLY A 36 -7.57 -18.08 15.52
CA GLY A 36 -7.21 -18.27 16.93
C GLY A 36 -8.27 -17.71 17.88
N THR A 37 -8.75 -16.48 17.65
CA THR A 37 -9.82 -15.88 18.46
C THR A 37 -11.15 -16.63 18.30
N ALA A 38 -11.46 -17.13 17.11
CA ALA A 38 -12.64 -17.95 16.86
C ALA A 38 -12.63 -19.25 17.70
N LEU A 39 -11.46 -19.88 17.87
CA LEU A 39 -11.29 -21.06 18.70
C LEU A 39 -11.52 -20.77 20.20
N HIS A 40 -11.08 -19.61 20.71
CA HIS A 40 -11.45 -19.17 22.06
C HIS A 40 -12.96 -19.01 22.22
N ARG A 41 -13.65 -18.48 21.18
CA ARG A 41 -15.11 -18.38 21.17
C ARG A 41 -15.79 -19.75 21.20
N ILE A 42 -15.28 -20.73 20.45
CA ILE A 42 -15.76 -22.13 20.50
C ILE A 42 -15.66 -22.68 21.92
N ALA A 43 -14.51 -22.51 22.56
CA ALA A 43 -14.29 -22.98 23.94
C ALA A 43 -15.29 -22.33 24.93
N GLN A 44 -15.49 -21.02 24.81
CA GLN A 44 -16.37 -20.24 25.69
C GLN A 44 -17.86 -20.59 25.51
N MET A 45 -18.31 -20.72 24.27
CA MET A 45 -19.71 -20.91 23.94
C MET A 45 -20.10 -22.41 23.84
N GLY A 46 -19.13 -23.31 23.81
CA GLY A 46 -19.36 -24.74 23.71
C GLY A 46 -19.88 -25.22 22.35
N THR A 47 -19.80 -24.40 21.30
CA THR A 47 -20.34 -24.71 19.97
C THR A 47 -19.40 -24.29 18.85
N LEU A 48 -19.32 -25.09 17.78
CA LEU A 48 -18.58 -24.74 16.57
C LEU A 48 -19.12 -23.50 15.85
N SER A 49 -20.46 -23.33 15.88
CA SER A 49 -21.13 -22.20 15.21
C SER A 49 -20.62 -20.85 15.70
N ALA A 50 -20.35 -20.71 17.00
CA ALA A 50 -19.84 -19.46 17.58
C ALA A 50 -18.48 -19.03 16.97
N GLY A 51 -17.62 -19.99 16.66
CA GLY A 51 -16.33 -19.73 15.99
C GLY A 51 -16.52 -19.37 14.52
N PHE A 52 -17.36 -20.08 13.79
CA PHE A 52 -17.64 -19.82 12.39
C PHE A 52 -18.29 -18.43 12.19
N GLU A 53 -19.25 -18.07 13.02
CA GLU A 53 -19.88 -16.76 12.99
C GLU A 53 -18.87 -15.63 13.26
N TYR A 54 -17.99 -15.82 14.24
CA TYR A 54 -16.93 -14.85 14.52
C TYR A 54 -15.98 -14.71 13.34
N LEU A 55 -15.47 -15.81 12.76
CA LEU A 55 -14.56 -15.78 11.62
C LEU A 55 -15.20 -15.09 10.41
N LYS A 56 -16.48 -15.36 10.15
CA LYS A 56 -17.28 -14.72 9.10
C LYS A 56 -17.39 -13.21 9.30
N LYS A 57 -17.66 -12.75 10.51
CA LYS A 57 -17.75 -11.30 10.83
C LYS A 57 -16.42 -10.56 10.66
N CYS A 58 -15.30 -11.23 10.92
CA CYS A 58 -13.96 -10.63 10.83
C CYS A 58 -13.33 -10.70 9.44
N SER A 59 -13.96 -11.37 8.47
CA SER A 59 -13.41 -11.59 7.13
C SER A 59 -14.26 -10.90 6.09
N TYR A 60 -13.68 -9.92 5.39
CA TYR A 60 -14.36 -9.17 4.31
C TYR A 60 -14.25 -9.88 2.94
N ILE A 61 -13.42 -10.91 2.82
CA ILE A 61 -13.12 -11.60 1.56
C ILE A 61 -13.28 -13.09 1.75
N TYR A 62 -14.22 -13.70 1.02
CA TYR A 62 -14.40 -15.13 0.90
C TYR A 62 -13.54 -15.67 -0.25
N ASN A 63 -12.27 -15.94 0.04
CA ASN A 63 -11.35 -16.55 -0.89
C ASN A 63 -10.91 -17.95 -0.42
N ASP A 64 -10.04 -18.59 -1.18
CA ASP A 64 -9.52 -19.92 -0.86
C ASP A 64 -8.76 -19.97 0.48
N GLU A 65 -8.11 -18.87 0.86
CA GLU A 65 -7.42 -18.75 2.14
C GLU A 65 -8.42 -18.79 3.31
N TYR A 66 -9.54 -18.06 3.17
CA TYR A 66 -10.64 -18.09 4.15
C TYR A 66 -11.20 -19.51 4.33
N ILE A 67 -11.52 -20.20 3.24
CA ILE A 67 -12.05 -21.56 3.29
C ILE A 67 -11.06 -22.52 3.93
N ASN A 68 -9.77 -22.37 3.66
CA ASN A 68 -8.73 -23.18 4.29
C ASN A 68 -8.63 -22.94 5.81
N GLU A 69 -8.77 -21.70 6.26
CA GLU A 69 -8.81 -21.38 7.69
C GLU A 69 -10.12 -21.85 8.34
N GLU A 70 -11.24 -21.80 7.65
CA GLU A 70 -12.52 -22.36 8.11
C GLU A 70 -12.45 -23.88 8.31
N ILE A 71 -11.81 -24.61 7.40
CA ILE A 71 -11.53 -26.05 7.55
C ILE A 71 -10.68 -26.30 8.80
N LYS A 72 -9.61 -25.52 9.01
CA LYS A 72 -8.78 -25.65 10.22
C LYS A 72 -9.58 -25.38 11.48
N LEU A 73 -10.41 -24.33 11.48
CA LEU A 73 -11.26 -23.96 12.59
C LEU A 73 -12.21 -25.12 12.96
N GLY A 74 -12.84 -25.77 11.98
CA GLY A 74 -13.72 -26.92 12.20
C GLY A 74 -13.02 -28.10 12.86
N GLU A 75 -11.90 -28.55 12.30
CA GLU A 75 -11.15 -29.70 12.83
C GLU A 75 -10.54 -29.41 14.22
N GLN A 76 -9.99 -28.23 14.42
CA GLN A 76 -9.41 -27.81 15.70
C GLN A 76 -10.49 -27.56 16.76
N GLY A 77 -11.60 -26.92 16.37
CA GLY A 77 -12.73 -26.65 17.25
C GLY A 77 -13.38 -27.95 17.75
N TYR A 78 -13.54 -28.95 16.88
CA TYR A 78 -14.05 -30.27 17.28
C TYR A 78 -13.17 -30.91 18.34
N LYS A 79 -11.85 -30.99 18.13
CA LYS A 79 -10.92 -31.53 19.10
C LYS A 79 -10.90 -30.74 20.42
N LEU A 80 -11.01 -29.41 20.33
CA LEU A 80 -11.10 -28.56 21.51
C LEU A 80 -12.36 -28.85 22.33
N LEU A 81 -13.52 -29.04 21.70
CA LEU A 81 -14.76 -29.36 22.40
C LEU A 81 -14.67 -30.72 23.06
N GLN A 82 -14.14 -31.75 22.40
CA GLN A 82 -13.89 -33.07 23.03
C GLN A 82 -13.00 -32.96 24.27
N PHE A 83 -11.93 -32.15 24.20
CA PHE A 83 -11.10 -31.88 25.38
C PHE A 83 -11.88 -31.15 26.48
N MET A 84 -12.68 -30.17 26.11
CA MET A 84 -13.50 -29.41 27.07
C MET A 84 -14.47 -30.35 27.83
N ASP A 85 -15.04 -31.35 27.20
CA ASP A 85 -15.95 -32.33 27.85
C ASP A 85 -15.26 -33.15 28.94
N THR A 86 -13.94 -33.25 28.92
CA THR A 86 -13.16 -33.93 29.99
C THR A 86 -12.96 -33.06 31.25
N LEU A 87 -13.23 -31.76 31.18
CA LEU A 87 -13.02 -30.82 32.27
C LEU A 87 -14.29 -30.65 33.13
N PRO A 88 -14.16 -30.29 34.44
CA PRO A 88 -15.29 -30.03 35.32
C PRO A 88 -16.25 -28.98 34.75
N HIS A 89 -17.52 -29.00 35.16
CA HIS A 89 -18.54 -28.10 34.64
C HIS A 89 -18.44 -26.65 35.10
N LEU A 90 -17.85 -26.41 36.29
CA LEU A 90 -17.64 -25.05 36.80
C LEU A 90 -16.46 -24.36 36.09
N ARG A 91 -16.76 -23.64 35.00
CA ARG A 91 -15.78 -23.06 34.09
C ARG A 91 -15.95 -21.54 34.06
N ARG A 92 -14.88 -20.79 34.21
CA ARG A 92 -14.85 -19.34 34.04
C ARG A 92 -13.85 -19.01 32.94
N PHE A 93 -14.34 -18.37 31.91
CA PHE A 93 -13.58 -17.98 30.72
C PHE A 93 -13.18 -16.53 30.77
N GLU A 94 -12.08 -16.18 30.07
CA GLU A 94 -11.57 -14.81 29.90
C GLU A 94 -11.50 -14.07 31.24
N VAL A 95 -10.98 -14.74 32.27
CA VAL A 95 -10.93 -14.20 33.63
C VAL A 95 -9.89 -13.07 33.68
N GLU A 96 -10.36 -11.84 33.96
CA GLU A 96 -9.48 -10.68 34.11
C GLU A 96 -8.62 -10.82 35.38
N ILE A 97 -7.31 -10.71 35.19
CA ILE A 97 -6.31 -10.66 36.26
C ILE A 97 -5.67 -9.28 36.23
N LYS A 98 -6.02 -8.46 37.22
CA LYS A 98 -5.56 -7.08 37.33
C LYS A 98 -4.99 -6.81 38.71
N ASN A 99 -3.69 -6.55 38.79
CA ASN A 99 -3.00 -6.30 40.06
C ASN A 99 -1.73 -5.48 39.82
N GLY A 100 -1.60 -4.36 40.55
CA GLY A 100 -0.49 -3.44 40.37
C GLY A 100 -0.33 -2.96 38.94
N ASN A 101 0.84 -3.19 38.34
CA ASN A 101 1.13 -2.82 36.95
C ASN A 101 0.80 -3.92 35.92
N PHE A 102 0.17 -5.01 36.34
CA PHE A 102 -0.18 -6.14 35.48
C PHE A 102 -1.65 -6.14 35.09
N ILE A 103 -1.93 -6.48 33.83
CA ILE A 103 -3.24 -6.83 33.32
C ILE A 103 -3.11 -8.03 32.36
N GLY A 104 -4.01 -9.00 32.52
CA GLY A 104 -4.09 -10.18 31.65
C GLY A 104 -5.44 -10.83 31.73
N TYR A 105 -5.72 -11.71 30.77
CA TYR A 105 -6.94 -12.49 30.72
C TYR A 105 -6.56 -13.95 30.64
N ALA A 106 -7.01 -14.73 31.63
CA ALA A 106 -6.81 -16.17 31.64
C ALA A 106 -7.90 -16.82 30.80
N ASP A 107 -7.52 -17.67 29.84
CA ASP A 107 -8.48 -18.28 28.93
C ASP A 107 -9.55 -19.09 29.66
N LEU A 108 -9.12 -19.87 30.67
CA LEU A 108 -10.04 -20.68 31.48
C LEU A 108 -9.49 -20.91 32.89
N ILE A 109 -10.33 -20.73 33.92
CA ILE A 109 -10.11 -21.22 35.27
C ILE A 109 -11.21 -22.24 35.60
N CYS A 110 -10.79 -23.45 35.99
CA CYS A 110 -11.68 -24.57 36.23
C CYS A 110 -11.12 -25.50 37.31
N GLY A 111 -11.93 -25.85 38.32
CA GLY A 111 -11.52 -26.75 39.39
C GLY A 111 -10.30 -26.29 40.21
N GLY A 112 -10.07 -24.96 40.28
CA GLY A 112 -8.87 -24.37 40.91
C GLY A 112 -7.60 -24.47 40.05
N ASN A 113 -7.71 -24.87 38.79
CA ASN A 113 -6.62 -24.93 37.86
C ASN A 113 -6.76 -23.84 36.77
N LEU A 114 -5.62 -23.39 36.27
CA LEU A 114 -5.49 -22.38 35.23
C LEU A 114 -5.12 -23.03 33.91
N TYR A 115 -5.88 -22.78 32.86
CA TYR A 115 -5.63 -23.29 31.52
C TYR A 115 -5.47 -22.16 30.53
N ASP A 116 -4.54 -22.31 29.59
CA ASP A 116 -4.30 -21.37 28.51
C ASP A 116 -4.18 -22.13 27.17
N PHE A 117 -5.02 -21.78 26.21
CA PHE A 117 -5.13 -22.48 24.93
C PHE A 117 -4.06 -22.00 23.94
N LYS A 118 -3.39 -22.96 23.30
CA LYS A 118 -2.32 -22.70 22.32
C LYS A 118 -2.58 -23.42 20.99
N PHE A 119 -2.86 -22.65 19.97
CA PHE A 119 -3.08 -23.13 18.60
C PHE A 119 -1.77 -23.20 17.81
N THR A 120 -0.76 -23.85 18.36
CA THR A 120 0.59 -23.91 17.81
C THR A 120 1.26 -25.23 18.23
N THR A 121 2.21 -25.67 17.42
CA THR A 121 3.07 -26.82 17.75
C THR A 121 4.28 -26.43 18.61
N LYS A 122 4.55 -25.10 18.75
CA LYS A 122 5.70 -24.62 19.51
C LYS A 122 5.39 -24.57 21.00
N LYS A 123 6.14 -25.34 21.79
CA LYS A 123 6.05 -25.29 23.25
C LYS A 123 6.41 -23.93 23.82
N ARG A 124 5.78 -23.56 24.92
CA ARG A 124 5.95 -22.30 25.67
C ARG A 124 6.72 -22.52 26.95
N ASP A 125 7.43 -21.50 27.40
CA ASP A 125 8.31 -21.56 28.60
C ASP A 125 7.57 -21.44 29.94
N GLY A 126 6.27 -21.17 29.93
CA GLY A 126 5.45 -21.02 31.13
C GLY A 126 5.44 -19.60 31.71
N GLU A 127 6.06 -18.60 31.07
CA GLU A 127 6.10 -17.23 31.58
C GLU A 127 4.69 -16.64 31.75
N GLN A 128 3.82 -16.79 30.74
CA GLN A 128 2.46 -16.25 30.79
C GLN A 128 1.66 -16.80 31.98
N LEU A 129 1.67 -18.10 32.17
CA LEU A 129 0.95 -18.75 33.27
C LEU A 129 1.54 -18.40 34.64
N SER A 130 2.87 -18.28 34.75
CA SER A 130 3.51 -17.82 35.98
C SER A 130 3.10 -16.40 36.37
N LEU A 131 2.92 -15.51 35.37
CA LEU A 131 2.41 -14.15 35.62
C LEU A 131 0.95 -14.21 36.10
N TYR A 132 0.11 -14.98 35.44
CA TYR A 132 -1.28 -15.14 35.86
C TYR A 132 -1.40 -15.66 37.29
N LYS A 133 -0.70 -16.74 37.63
CA LYS A 133 -0.68 -17.27 38.99
C LYS A 133 -0.16 -16.27 40.04
N TYR A 134 0.87 -15.51 39.70
CA TYR A 134 1.45 -14.53 40.66
C TYR A 134 0.54 -13.33 40.91
N PHE A 135 -0.16 -12.84 39.86
CA PHE A 135 -0.96 -11.63 39.96
C PHE A 135 -2.43 -11.87 40.27
N THR A 136 -2.94 -13.09 40.11
CA THR A 136 -4.31 -13.43 40.53
C THR A 136 -4.44 -13.40 42.06
N ARG A 137 -5.65 -13.13 42.51
CA ARG A 137 -6.04 -13.26 43.93
C ARG A 137 -6.59 -14.63 44.27
N GLU A 138 -6.72 -15.50 43.28
CA GLU A 138 -7.28 -16.85 43.42
C GLU A 138 -6.20 -17.85 43.77
N ASP A 139 -6.56 -18.86 44.55
CA ASP A 139 -5.70 -19.99 44.85
C ASP A 139 -5.66 -20.96 43.67
N ILE A 140 -4.65 -20.76 42.82
CA ILE A 140 -4.42 -21.64 41.65
C ILE A 140 -3.53 -22.81 42.06
N LYS A 141 -4.10 -24.01 42.02
CA LYS A 141 -3.40 -25.26 42.36
C LYS A 141 -2.37 -25.59 41.27
N LYS A 142 -2.85 -25.76 40.04
CA LYS A 142 -2.02 -26.14 38.88
C LYS A 142 -2.24 -25.26 37.68
N MET A 143 -1.27 -25.21 36.78
CA MET A 143 -1.31 -24.44 35.56
C MET A 143 -1.03 -25.33 34.36
N TYR A 144 -1.80 -25.13 33.26
CA TYR A 144 -1.70 -25.98 32.08
C TYR A 144 -1.68 -25.19 30.80
N TYR A 145 -0.77 -25.54 29.90
CA TYR A 145 -0.94 -25.22 28.50
C TYR A 145 -1.72 -26.33 27.80
N VAL A 146 -2.77 -25.95 27.10
CA VAL A 146 -3.57 -26.84 26.30
C VAL A 146 -3.22 -26.60 24.83
N TYR A 147 -2.49 -27.53 24.23
CA TYR A 147 -2.05 -27.44 22.84
C TYR A 147 -3.05 -28.12 21.92
N ILE A 148 -3.70 -27.32 21.08
CA ILE A 148 -4.61 -27.76 20.03
C ILE A 148 -3.78 -27.95 18.75
N PRO A 149 -3.76 -29.17 18.17
CA PRO A 149 -2.95 -29.46 16.99
C PRO A 149 -3.26 -28.53 15.81
N ASN A 150 -2.22 -28.02 15.16
CA ASN A 150 -2.33 -27.17 13.96
C ASN A 150 -1.37 -27.66 12.88
N THR A 151 -1.57 -27.23 11.64
CA THR A 151 -0.69 -27.51 10.52
C THR A 151 -0.46 -26.28 9.65
N TYR A 152 0.74 -26.20 9.07
CA TYR A 152 1.18 -25.13 8.18
C TYR A 152 1.54 -25.66 6.79
N ILE A 153 0.92 -26.77 6.36
CA ILE A 153 1.16 -27.30 5.01
C ILE A 153 0.69 -26.30 3.95
N ARG A 154 1.41 -26.25 2.84
CA ARG A 154 1.08 -25.41 1.68
C ARG A 154 0.61 -26.28 0.53
N GLN A 155 -0.21 -25.70 -0.36
CA GLN A 155 -0.58 -26.33 -1.61
C GLN A 155 0.69 -26.60 -2.45
N LYS A 156 0.81 -27.80 -3.02
CA LYS A 156 1.91 -28.18 -3.92
C LYS A 156 1.67 -27.62 -5.32
N LYS A 157 2.74 -27.40 -6.09
CA LYS A 157 2.68 -26.80 -7.43
C LYS A 157 1.71 -27.49 -8.40
N ASN A 158 1.59 -28.82 -8.30
CA ASN A 158 0.75 -29.64 -9.19
C ASN A 158 -0.47 -30.25 -8.46
N GLU A 159 -0.91 -29.63 -7.38
CA GLU A 159 -2.01 -30.11 -6.55
C GLU A 159 -3.25 -29.23 -6.80
N SER A 160 -4.39 -29.84 -7.14
CA SER A 160 -5.64 -29.09 -7.20
C SER A 160 -6.06 -28.62 -5.81
N LEU A 161 -6.89 -27.58 -5.74
CA LEU A 161 -7.39 -27.03 -4.48
C LEU A 161 -8.18 -28.09 -3.68
N SER A 162 -8.96 -28.93 -4.35
CA SER A 162 -9.70 -30.01 -3.72
C SER A 162 -8.80 -31.09 -3.13
N GLN A 163 -7.70 -31.42 -3.81
CA GLN A 163 -6.69 -32.35 -3.31
C GLN A 163 -5.96 -31.76 -2.10
N TYR A 164 -5.60 -30.49 -2.16
CA TYR A 164 -4.98 -29.78 -1.04
C TYR A 164 -5.89 -29.77 0.20
N ARG A 165 -7.17 -29.43 0.06
CA ARG A 165 -8.14 -29.40 1.18
C ARG A 165 -8.33 -30.77 1.79
N ARG A 166 -8.44 -31.83 1.00
CA ARG A 166 -8.49 -33.22 1.51
C ARG A 166 -7.22 -33.57 2.29
N ARG A 167 -6.04 -33.21 1.76
CA ARG A 167 -4.77 -33.43 2.46
C ARG A 167 -4.66 -32.60 3.73
N LEU A 168 -5.17 -31.37 3.74
CA LEU A 168 -5.23 -30.50 4.92
C LEU A 168 -6.05 -31.15 6.04
N ILE A 169 -7.27 -31.62 5.75
CA ILE A 169 -8.13 -32.33 6.70
C ILE A 169 -7.44 -33.59 7.20
N LYS A 170 -6.91 -34.42 6.30
CA LYS A 170 -6.20 -35.63 6.67
C LYS A 170 -5.04 -35.35 7.63
N THR A 171 -4.21 -34.37 7.29
CA THR A 171 -3.06 -33.95 8.10
C THR A 171 -3.48 -33.46 9.48
N LEU A 172 -4.57 -32.70 9.59
CA LEU A 172 -5.09 -32.21 10.87
C LEU A 172 -5.62 -33.37 11.75
N LYS A 173 -6.28 -34.33 11.15
CA LYS A 173 -6.73 -35.56 11.87
C LYS A 173 -5.55 -36.37 12.36
N GLU A 174 -4.53 -36.55 11.55
CA GLU A 174 -3.32 -37.33 11.88
C GLU A 174 -2.39 -36.66 12.91
N LYS A 175 -2.54 -35.34 13.16
CA LYS A 175 -1.73 -34.59 14.15
C LYS A 175 -1.98 -34.97 15.60
N GLY A 176 -2.85 -35.95 15.87
CA GLY A 176 -3.20 -36.40 17.20
C GLY A 176 -4.23 -35.52 17.92
N GLU A 177 -4.46 -35.87 19.18
CA GLU A 177 -5.44 -35.22 20.05
C GLU A 177 -4.87 -33.97 20.72
N VAL A 178 -5.74 -33.24 21.43
CA VAL A 178 -5.34 -32.11 22.29
C VAL A 178 -4.45 -32.64 23.42
N THR A 179 -3.34 -31.96 23.64
CA THR A 179 -2.41 -32.30 24.74
C THR A 179 -2.45 -31.22 25.83
N CYS A 180 -2.51 -31.68 27.08
CA CYS A 180 -2.52 -30.84 28.25
C CYS A 180 -1.19 -30.98 28.98
N GLU A 181 -0.39 -29.91 29.06
CA GLU A 181 0.95 -29.94 29.66
C GLU A 181 0.97 -29.13 30.94
N GLU A 182 1.29 -29.74 32.07
CA GLU A 182 1.42 -29.06 33.36
C GLU A 182 2.67 -28.16 33.36
N VAL A 183 2.50 -26.91 33.80
CA VAL A 183 3.56 -25.92 33.86
C VAL A 183 3.89 -25.59 35.31
N LYS A 184 5.17 -25.67 35.66
CA LYS A 184 5.65 -25.28 36.99
C LYS A 184 5.81 -23.76 37.08
N PHE A 185 5.39 -23.20 38.21
CA PHE A 185 5.61 -21.78 38.52
C PHE A 185 7.11 -21.48 38.65
N LYS A 186 7.56 -20.36 38.07
CA LYS A 186 8.94 -19.86 38.15
C LYS A 186 8.97 -18.40 38.55
N LEU A 187 9.55 -18.10 39.68
CA LEU A 187 9.70 -16.72 40.18
C LEU A 187 10.59 -15.87 39.26
N GLU A 188 11.49 -16.48 38.54
CA GLU A 188 12.34 -15.82 37.56
C GLU A 188 11.52 -15.08 36.47
N HIS A 189 10.41 -15.67 36.03
CA HIS A 189 9.50 -15.06 35.06
C HIS A 189 8.97 -13.71 35.56
N ILE A 190 8.66 -13.63 36.86
CA ILE A 190 8.17 -12.39 37.50
C ILE A 190 9.28 -11.35 37.54
N LYS A 191 10.52 -11.74 37.89
CA LYS A 191 11.68 -10.86 37.88
C LYS A 191 11.94 -10.29 36.47
N ASN A 192 11.91 -11.15 35.46
CA ASN A 192 12.11 -10.78 34.06
C ASN A 192 11.01 -9.84 33.55
N PHE A 193 9.75 -10.09 33.92
CA PHE A 193 8.63 -9.19 33.60
C PHE A 193 8.85 -7.80 34.19
N LYS A 194 9.13 -7.71 35.51
CA LYS A 194 9.40 -6.45 36.19
C LYS A 194 10.62 -5.70 35.62
N LYS A 195 11.67 -6.43 35.25
CA LYS A 195 12.86 -5.87 34.58
C LYS A 195 12.48 -5.25 33.24
N THR A 196 11.73 -5.97 32.40
CA THR A 196 11.34 -5.47 31.07
C THR A 196 10.42 -4.24 31.19
N ILE A 197 9.55 -4.14 32.19
CA ILE A 197 8.76 -2.91 32.43
C ILE A 197 9.69 -1.72 32.67
N LYS A 198 10.70 -1.88 33.52
CA LYS A 198 11.67 -0.80 33.78
C LYS A 198 12.44 -0.39 32.53
N GLU A 199 12.74 -1.35 31.64
CA GLU A 199 13.37 -1.08 30.34
C GLU A 199 12.43 -0.29 29.42
N ILE A 200 11.16 -0.66 29.33
CA ILE A 200 10.14 0.07 28.56
C ILE A 200 9.97 1.51 29.05
N GLU A 201 9.93 1.71 30.37
CA GLU A 201 9.74 3.03 30.96
C GLU A 201 10.93 3.97 30.75
N LYS A 202 12.15 3.41 30.67
CA LYS A 202 13.38 4.15 30.40
C LYS A 202 13.69 4.35 28.93
N ASP A 203 13.14 3.50 28.04
CA ASP A 203 13.45 3.55 26.62
C ASP A 203 12.86 4.79 25.95
N LYS A 204 13.74 5.62 25.38
CA LYS A 204 13.40 6.81 24.60
C LYS A 204 13.74 6.63 23.11
N THR A 205 14.42 5.56 22.76
CA THR A 205 15.00 5.36 21.43
C THR A 205 14.16 4.45 20.56
N TRP A 206 13.44 3.51 21.16
CA TRP A 206 12.56 2.54 20.49
C TRP A 206 13.25 1.89 19.28
N LYS A 207 14.38 1.24 19.52
CA LYS A 207 15.19 0.64 18.47
C LYS A 207 14.40 -0.36 17.64
N GLN A 208 14.62 -0.32 16.33
CA GLN A 208 14.04 -1.25 15.38
C GLN A 208 14.85 -2.56 15.37
N ASN A 209 14.16 -3.71 15.42
CA ASN A 209 14.77 -5.01 15.20
C ASN A 209 14.48 -5.47 13.76
N LEU A 210 15.45 -5.34 12.88
CA LEU A 210 15.32 -5.61 11.44
C LEU A 210 15.06 -7.09 11.15
N GLU A 211 15.55 -8.02 11.97
CA GLU A 211 15.34 -9.47 11.81
C GLU A 211 13.85 -9.84 11.85
N ASN A 212 13.07 -9.10 12.61
CA ASN A 212 11.64 -9.33 12.76
C ASN A 212 10.76 -8.55 11.76
N CYS A 213 11.34 -7.70 10.90
CA CYS A 213 10.58 -6.84 9.99
C CYS A 213 9.80 -7.63 8.93
N ARG A 214 10.29 -8.80 8.50
CA ARG A 214 9.63 -9.63 7.48
C ARG A 214 8.18 -9.99 7.86
N TRP A 215 7.90 -10.17 9.15
CA TRP A 215 6.62 -10.62 9.69
C TRP A 215 5.93 -9.56 10.55
N CYS A 216 6.38 -8.31 10.46
CA CYS A 216 5.89 -7.25 11.31
C CYS A 216 4.64 -6.58 10.71
N SER A 217 3.56 -6.53 11.48
CA SER A 217 2.30 -5.86 11.07
C SER A 217 2.46 -4.35 10.88
N TYR A 218 3.56 -3.77 11.36
CA TYR A 218 3.89 -2.35 11.24
C TYR A 218 4.94 -2.05 10.17
N LYS A 219 5.30 -3.05 9.36
CA LYS A 219 6.21 -2.86 8.22
C LYS A 219 5.68 -1.74 7.31
N GLY A 220 6.52 -0.77 6.98
CA GLY A 220 6.15 0.41 6.21
C GLY A 220 5.58 1.59 7.03
N ARG A 221 5.11 1.36 8.26
CA ARG A 221 4.63 2.42 9.18
C ARG A 221 5.58 2.69 10.35
N CYS A 222 6.54 1.83 10.59
CA CYS A 222 7.45 1.95 11.73
C CYS A 222 8.58 2.98 11.51
N ASN A 223 8.81 3.43 10.28
CA ASN A 223 9.69 4.55 9.98
C ASN A 223 8.92 5.83 10.28
N MET A 224 9.10 6.38 11.48
CA MET A 224 8.60 7.73 11.76
C MET A 224 9.37 8.71 10.88
N ILE A 225 8.63 9.61 10.24
CA ILE A 225 9.20 10.75 9.53
C ILE A 225 10.06 11.52 10.54
N LYS A 226 11.37 11.59 10.30
CA LYS A 226 12.20 12.55 11.00
C LYS A 226 11.83 13.93 10.50
N LEU A 227 11.34 14.76 11.37
CA LEU A 227 11.17 16.18 11.03
C LEU A 227 12.55 16.76 10.68
N PRO A 228 12.66 17.55 9.61
CA PRO A 228 13.89 18.24 9.28
C PRO A 228 14.25 19.22 10.42
N GLU A 229 15.53 19.56 10.55
CA GLU A 229 15.96 20.58 11.47
C GLU A 229 15.24 21.90 11.16
N ASN A 230 14.82 22.63 12.21
CA ASN A 230 14.18 23.94 12.05
C ASN A 230 15.22 25.01 11.65
N LYS A 231 15.79 24.85 10.47
CA LYS A 231 16.73 25.79 9.84
C LYS A 231 16.28 26.07 8.44
N ARG A 232 16.33 27.36 8.03
CA ARG A 232 16.13 27.72 6.63
C ARG A 232 17.23 27.08 5.79
N GLN A 233 16.84 26.29 4.79
CA GLN A 233 17.77 25.73 3.81
C GLN A 233 17.95 26.72 2.66
N LYS A 234 19.18 26.79 2.10
CA LYS A 234 19.39 27.48 0.83
C LYS A 234 18.50 26.84 -0.23
N ARG A 235 17.92 27.64 -1.12
CA ARG A 235 17.19 27.13 -2.28
C ARG A 235 18.13 26.15 -3.00
N GLN A 236 17.73 24.91 -3.11
CA GLN A 236 18.42 23.96 -3.97
C GLN A 236 18.15 24.39 -5.40
N ASN A 237 19.19 24.67 -6.17
CA ASN A 237 19.06 24.66 -7.63
C ASN A 237 18.59 23.26 -7.97
N THR A 238 17.37 23.16 -8.48
CA THR A 238 16.74 21.88 -8.81
C THR A 238 17.56 21.24 -9.91
N GLN A 239 18.26 20.15 -9.58
CA GLN A 239 19.00 19.37 -10.57
C GLN A 239 18.05 18.73 -11.61
N ASN A 240 16.77 18.56 -11.27
CA ASN A 240 15.77 17.92 -12.11
C ASN A 240 14.59 18.88 -12.36
N ILE A 241 14.35 19.19 -13.61
CA ILE A 241 13.35 20.17 -14.06
C ILE A 241 12.09 19.45 -14.56
N LYS A 242 10.92 19.93 -14.17
CA LYS A 242 9.64 19.42 -14.63
C LYS A 242 8.96 20.46 -15.50
N VAL A 243 8.81 20.13 -16.77
CA VAL A 243 8.29 21.09 -17.77
C VAL A 243 7.09 20.49 -18.49
N TRP A 244 6.06 21.29 -18.67
CA TRP A 244 4.93 20.98 -19.53
C TRP A 244 4.98 21.83 -20.79
N ILE A 245 5.21 21.19 -21.95
CA ILE A 245 5.31 21.83 -23.25
C ILE A 245 4.06 21.50 -24.06
N TYR A 246 3.31 22.50 -24.47
CA TYR A 246 2.15 22.30 -25.32
C TYR A 246 2.24 23.16 -26.60
N GLY A 247 1.52 22.82 -27.64
CA GLY A 247 1.51 23.53 -28.93
C GLY A 247 0.88 22.72 -30.04
N SER A 248 0.76 23.34 -31.22
CA SER A 248 0.15 22.68 -32.39
C SER A 248 0.86 21.37 -32.77
N PRO A 249 0.18 20.48 -33.47
CA PRO A 249 0.86 19.36 -34.16
C PRO A 249 2.00 19.92 -35.04
N TYR A 250 3.10 19.16 -35.09
CA TYR A 250 4.31 19.50 -35.87
C TYR A 250 5.10 20.75 -35.37
N ALA A 251 4.75 21.37 -34.27
CA ALA A 251 5.53 22.45 -33.68
C ALA A 251 6.95 22.07 -33.26
N GLY A 252 7.25 20.75 -33.13
CA GLY A 252 8.56 20.20 -32.79
C GLY A 252 8.74 19.82 -31.33
N LYS A 253 7.65 19.67 -30.56
CA LYS A 253 7.65 19.29 -29.14
C LYS A 253 8.44 18.01 -28.88
N THR A 254 8.12 16.92 -29.56
CA THR A 254 8.81 15.63 -29.48
C THR A 254 10.28 15.72 -29.85
N THR A 255 10.61 16.51 -30.90
CA THR A 255 12.01 16.76 -31.30
C THR A 255 12.79 17.47 -30.21
N LEU A 256 12.22 18.50 -29.58
CA LEU A 256 12.84 19.18 -28.43
C LEU A 256 13.07 18.21 -27.28
N ALA A 257 12.04 17.42 -26.90
CA ALA A 257 12.13 16.48 -25.80
C ALA A 257 13.20 15.38 -26.06
N ASN A 258 13.40 14.99 -27.32
CA ASN A 258 14.42 14.02 -27.73
C ASN A 258 15.86 14.55 -27.54
N THR A 259 16.06 15.85 -27.41
CA THR A 259 17.39 16.44 -27.09
C THR A 259 17.70 16.48 -25.59
N ALA A 260 16.81 15.98 -24.74
CA ALA A 260 17.05 15.90 -23.32
C ALA A 260 18.09 14.82 -22.97
N GLU A 261 18.61 14.88 -21.75
CA GLU A 261 19.64 13.94 -21.28
C GLU A 261 19.03 12.57 -20.93
N ASP A 262 19.54 11.50 -21.54
CA ASP A 262 19.13 10.10 -21.32
C ASP A 262 17.58 9.93 -21.24
N PRO A 263 16.84 10.28 -22.31
CA PRO A 263 15.37 10.33 -22.26
C PRO A 263 14.74 8.96 -22.45
N LEU A 264 13.69 8.70 -21.68
CA LEU A 264 12.75 7.59 -21.88
C LEU A 264 11.39 8.15 -22.30
N PHE A 265 10.92 7.77 -23.47
CA PHE A 265 9.61 8.18 -23.97
C PHE A 265 8.50 7.21 -23.54
N LEU A 266 7.45 7.75 -22.94
CA LEU A 266 6.17 7.07 -22.71
C LEU A 266 5.18 7.57 -23.76
N ASN A 267 5.05 6.82 -24.85
CA ASN A 267 4.37 7.25 -26.05
C ASN A 267 2.98 6.64 -26.18
N THR A 268 1.97 7.46 -26.43
CA THR A 268 0.57 7.05 -26.57
C THR A 268 0.03 7.08 -28.00
N ASP A 269 0.68 7.84 -28.92
CA ASP A 269 0.18 8.08 -30.27
C ASP A 269 0.84 7.23 -31.36
N GLY A 270 1.90 6.49 -31.02
CA GLY A 270 2.63 5.62 -31.95
C GLY A 270 3.64 6.33 -32.86
N ASN A 271 3.83 7.65 -32.73
CA ASN A 271 4.70 8.48 -33.58
C ASN A 271 6.16 8.49 -33.15
N ILE A 272 6.73 7.32 -32.83
CA ILE A 272 8.12 7.18 -32.34
C ILE A 272 9.15 6.95 -33.45
N LYS A 273 8.73 6.88 -34.70
CA LYS A 273 9.62 6.54 -35.84
C LYS A 273 10.74 7.54 -36.10
N TYR A 274 10.59 8.78 -35.59
CA TYR A 274 11.50 9.88 -35.86
C TYR A 274 12.30 10.34 -34.62
N ILE A 275 12.30 9.51 -33.56
CA ILE A 275 13.14 9.68 -32.39
C ILE A 275 14.08 8.49 -32.27
N ASP A 276 15.29 8.75 -31.79
CA ASP A 276 16.33 7.73 -31.52
C ASP A 276 16.38 7.30 -30.06
N ALA A 277 15.63 7.97 -29.19
CA ALA A 277 15.55 7.64 -27.79
C ALA A 277 14.75 6.35 -27.51
N PRO A 278 15.04 5.61 -26.46
CA PRO A 278 14.22 4.51 -25.97
C PRO A 278 12.78 4.94 -25.71
N ALA A 279 11.82 4.09 -26.14
CA ALA A 279 10.41 4.39 -25.99
C ALA A 279 9.60 3.17 -25.55
N ILE A 280 8.62 3.40 -24.69
CA ILE A 280 7.61 2.41 -24.31
C ILE A 280 6.27 2.85 -24.88
N ALA A 281 5.63 1.98 -25.66
CA ALA A 281 4.29 2.22 -26.16
C ALA A 281 3.27 2.03 -25.05
N ILE A 282 2.60 3.11 -24.66
CA ILE A 282 1.55 3.12 -23.63
C ILE A 282 0.20 2.91 -24.31
N LYS A 283 -0.18 1.65 -24.49
CA LYS A 283 -1.43 1.23 -25.12
C LYS A 283 -1.88 -0.11 -24.56
N ASP A 284 -3.13 -0.48 -24.84
CA ASP A 284 -3.64 -1.80 -24.47
C ASP A 284 -2.90 -2.91 -25.23
N HIS A 285 -2.42 -3.89 -24.50
CA HIS A 285 -1.78 -5.08 -25.04
C HIS A 285 -2.71 -6.28 -24.91
N TYR A 286 -2.82 -7.05 -25.98
CA TYR A 286 -3.61 -8.26 -26.04
C TYR A 286 -2.71 -9.45 -26.31
N LYS A 287 -2.70 -10.44 -25.40
CA LYS A 287 -1.95 -11.67 -25.54
C LYS A 287 -2.90 -12.85 -25.68
N LYS A 288 -2.89 -13.50 -26.83
CA LYS A 288 -3.65 -14.73 -27.05
C LYS A 288 -2.82 -15.92 -26.57
N GLN A 289 -3.37 -16.73 -25.69
CA GLN A 289 -2.74 -18.00 -25.32
C GLN A 289 -2.87 -19.00 -26.46
N ALA A 290 -1.77 -19.69 -26.80
CA ALA A 290 -1.79 -20.73 -27.84
C ALA A 290 -2.79 -21.85 -27.45
N GLY A 291 -3.72 -22.17 -28.34
CA GLY A 291 -4.75 -23.19 -28.12
C GLY A 291 -5.94 -22.74 -27.25
N SER A 292 -6.03 -21.47 -26.84
CA SER A 292 -7.13 -20.92 -26.05
C SER A 292 -7.93 -19.87 -26.81
N ARG A 293 -9.23 -19.75 -26.49
CA ARG A 293 -10.07 -18.63 -26.94
C ARG A 293 -9.91 -17.40 -26.02
N ILE A 294 -9.18 -17.55 -24.90
CA ILE A 294 -8.99 -16.49 -23.91
C ILE A 294 -7.90 -15.52 -24.41
N VAL A 295 -8.22 -14.24 -24.43
CA VAL A 295 -7.30 -13.15 -24.74
C VAL A 295 -7.05 -12.39 -23.42
N GLU A 296 -5.81 -12.46 -22.91
CA GLU A 296 -5.41 -11.64 -21.80
C GLU A 296 -5.18 -10.20 -22.26
N LYS A 297 -5.83 -9.24 -21.60
CA LYS A 297 -5.66 -7.82 -21.84
C LYS A 297 -4.85 -7.21 -20.70
N LYS A 298 -3.78 -6.48 -21.05
CA LYS A 298 -3.08 -5.58 -20.14
C LYS A 298 -3.36 -4.15 -20.58
N ALA A 299 -4.02 -3.38 -19.72
CA ALA A 299 -4.42 -2.01 -20.06
C ALA A 299 -3.21 -1.07 -20.16
N GLY A 300 -3.24 -0.13 -21.09
CA GLY A 300 -2.19 0.89 -21.22
C GLY A 300 -1.98 1.71 -19.95
N TRP A 301 -3.04 1.97 -19.20
CA TRP A 301 -2.95 2.64 -17.88
C TRP A 301 -2.17 1.84 -16.85
N GLU A 302 -2.30 0.51 -16.84
CA GLU A 302 -1.52 -0.37 -15.96
C GLU A 302 -0.04 -0.34 -16.34
N ILE A 303 0.27 -0.35 -17.65
CA ILE A 303 1.64 -0.25 -18.16
C ILE A 303 2.27 1.09 -17.73
N PHE A 304 1.56 2.20 -17.92
CA PHE A 304 2.01 3.53 -17.49
C PHE A 304 2.30 3.55 -15.97
N SER A 305 1.43 2.94 -15.19
CA SER A 305 1.57 2.85 -13.73
C SER A 305 2.79 2.04 -13.29
N GLU A 306 3.02 0.89 -13.93
CA GLU A 306 4.17 0.02 -13.65
C GLU A 306 5.49 0.69 -14.02
N VAL A 307 5.54 1.42 -15.14
CA VAL A 307 6.76 2.16 -15.53
C VAL A 307 7.12 3.18 -14.46
N ILE A 308 6.17 3.95 -13.93
CA ILE A 308 6.41 4.92 -12.86
C ILE A 308 6.92 4.21 -11.59
N GLU A 309 6.34 3.09 -11.20
CA GLU A 309 6.76 2.31 -10.04
C GLU A 309 8.16 1.70 -10.22
N THR A 310 8.47 1.26 -11.43
CA THR A 310 9.81 0.76 -11.80
C THR A 310 10.85 1.86 -11.68
N LEU A 311 10.60 3.02 -12.30
CA LEU A 311 11.51 4.18 -12.26
C LEU A 311 11.69 4.75 -10.85
N ALA A 312 10.67 4.67 -9.99
CA ALA A 312 10.77 5.07 -8.59
C ALA A 312 11.68 4.14 -7.78
N THR A 313 11.82 2.88 -8.21
CA THR A 313 12.65 1.87 -7.54
C THR A 313 14.06 1.82 -8.11
N ASP A 314 14.17 1.85 -9.43
CA ASP A 314 15.43 1.80 -10.17
C ASP A 314 15.28 2.55 -11.51
N PRO A 315 15.87 3.73 -11.68
CA PRO A 315 15.79 4.52 -12.90
C PRO A 315 16.60 3.96 -14.07
N GLN A 316 17.37 2.87 -13.90
CA GLN A 316 18.12 2.15 -14.94
C GLN A 316 18.99 3.06 -15.84
N GLY A 317 19.51 4.14 -15.30
CA GLY A 317 20.36 5.11 -16.02
C GLY A 317 19.60 6.20 -16.76
N TYR A 318 18.28 6.17 -16.86
CA TYR A 318 17.49 7.26 -17.44
C TYR A 318 17.55 8.51 -16.55
N LYS A 319 17.69 9.68 -17.16
CA LYS A 319 17.69 10.98 -16.47
C LYS A 319 16.45 11.80 -16.75
N THR A 320 15.76 11.52 -17.85
CA THR A 320 14.57 12.25 -18.29
C THR A 320 13.45 11.30 -18.65
N VAL A 321 12.24 11.58 -18.21
CA VAL A 321 11.02 10.89 -18.66
C VAL A 321 10.18 11.85 -19.48
N VAL A 322 9.80 11.45 -20.67
CA VAL A 322 8.94 12.21 -21.59
C VAL A 322 7.60 11.52 -21.72
N VAL A 323 6.51 12.22 -21.43
CA VAL A 323 5.14 11.75 -21.66
C VAL A 323 4.61 12.37 -22.96
N ASP A 324 4.43 11.55 -23.98
CA ASP A 324 4.00 11.98 -25.33
C ASP A 324 2.80 11.14 -25.81
N LEU A 325 1.55 11.58 -25.62
CA LEU A 325 1.00 12.82 -25.09
C LEU A 325 0.23 12.64 -23.77
N VAL A 326 0.10 13.71 -23.00
CA VAL A 326 -0.63 13.71 -21.71
C VAL A 326 -2.12 13.40 -21.88
N GLU A 327 -2.77 13.99 -22.88
CA GLU A 327 -4.18 13.72 -23.20
C GLU A 327 -4.41 12.23 -23.54
N GLY A 328 -3.48 11.58 -24.24
CA GLY A 328 -3.55 10.16 -24.52
C GLY A 328 -3.48 9.31 -23.26
N VAL A 329 -2.59 9.64 -22.32
CA VAL A 329 -2.52 8.98 -21.00
C VAL A 329 -3.81 9.20 -20.21
N TYR A 330 -4.41 10.40 -20.27
CA TYR A 330 -5.69 10.68 -19.63
C TYR A 330 -6.82 9.79 -20.16
N GLU A 331 -6.92 9.65 -21.49
CA GLU A 331 -7.94 8.79 -22.10
C GLU A 331 -7.76 7.30 -21.73
N LEU A 332 -6.52 6.82 -21.64
CA LEU A 332 -6.24 5.46 -21.17
C LEU A 332 -6.65 5.28 -19.71
N CYS A 333 -6.38 6.26 -18.84
CA CYS A 333 -6.85 6.27 -17.46
C CYS A 333 -8.38 6.23 -17.39
N ARG A 334 -9.03 7.08 -18.18
CA ARG A 334 -10.49 7.17 -18.28
C ARG A 334 -11.10 5.82 -18.67
N ALA A 335 -10.65 5.25 -19.78
CA ALA A 335 -11.14 3.96 -20.27
C ALA A 335 -10.93 2.84 -19.23
N TYR A 336 -9.77 2.80 -18.59
CA TYR A 336 -9.46 1.84 -17.54
C TYR A 336 -10.39 1.98 -16.33
N MET A 337 -10.60 3.19 -15.85
CA MET A 337 -11.44 3.43 -14.66
C MET A 337 -12.92 3.15 -14.94
N LEU A 338 -13.44 3.52 -16.11
CA LEU A 338 -14.79 3.17 -16.51
C LEU A 338 -14.99 1.65 -16.57
N ALA A 339 -14.08 0.93 -17.23
CA ALA A 339 -14.13 -0.53 -17.30
C ALA A 339 -14.04 -1.19 -15.92
N LYS A 340 -13.18 -0.68 -15.03
CA LYS A 340 -13.00 -1.18 -13.67
C LYS A 340 -14.26 -1.06 -12.81
N HIS A 341 -15.07 -0.02 -13.05
CA HIS A 341 -16.32 0.22 -12.33
C HIS A 341 -17.56 -0.34 -13.04
N GLY A 342 -17.39 -0.95 -14.24
CA GLY A 342 -18.48 -1.47 -15.03
C GLY A 342 -19.36 -0.36 -15.65
N TRP A 343 -18.79 0.82 -15.88
CA TRP A 343 -19.45 1.95 -16.54
C TRP A 343 -19.08 1.99 -18.01
N GLU A 344 -20.03 2.34 -18.87
CA GLU A 344 -19.80 2.60 -20.29
C GLU A 344 -19.46 4.08 -20.53
N HIS A 345 -20.07 4.96 -19.74
CA HIS A 345 -19.85 6.41 -19.81
C HIS A 345 -19.90 7.05 -18.41
N GLU A 346 -19.34 8.25 -18.26
CA GLU A 346 -19.38 8.99 -17.00
C GLU A 346 -20.78 9.36 -16.53
N SER A 347 -21.76 9.39 -17.44
CA SER A 347 -23.18 9.60 -17.09
C SER A 347 -23.78 8.46 -16.27
N ASP A 348 -23.17 7.27 -16.29
CA ASP A 348 -23.68 6.11 -15.55
C ASP A 348 -23.56 6.30 -14.03
N ASP A 349 -22.59 7.13 -13.60
CA ASP A 349 -22.50 7.70 -12.24
C ASP A 349 -22.00 9.14 -12.31
N SER A 350 -22.86 10.05 -12.78
CA SER A 350 -22.52 11.45 -13.07
C SER A 350 -21.95 12.23 -11.88
N PHE A 351 -22.24 11.81 -10.64
CA PHE A 351 -21.70 12.45 -9.44
C PHE A 351 -20.28 12.03 -9.11
N ARG A 352 -19.86 10.81 -9.42
CA ARG A 352 -18.61 10.22 -8.95
C ARG A 352 -17.60 9.91 -10.07
N ALA A 353 -18.09 9.50 -11.24
CA ALA A 353 -17.21 8.98 -12.30
C ALA A 353 -16.13 9.99 -12.71
N TRP A 354 -16.50 11.24 -13.00
CA TRP A 354 -15.56 12.31 -13.34
C TRP A 354 -14.52 12.56 -12.24
N ASP A 355 -14.94 12.50 -10.99
CA ASP A 355 -14.09 12.76 -9.84
C ASP A 355 -13.10 11.63 -9.60
N ILE A 356 -13.55 10.39 -9.75
CA ILE A 356 -12.74 9.17 -9.60
C ILE A 356 -11.67 9.13 -10.69
N VAL A 357 -12.05 9.30 -11.96
CA VAL A 357 -11.11 9.31 -13.09
C VAL A 357 -10.06 10.43 -12.91
N ARG A 358 -10.50 11.65 -12.60
CA ARG A 358 -9.60 12.78 -12.38
C ARG A 358 -8.65 12.54 -11.22
N THR A 359 -9.15 12.01 -10.11
CA THR A 359 -8.34 11.75 -8.91
C THR A 359 -7.28 10.69 -9.18
N GLU A 360 -7.63 9.60 -9.83
CA GLU A 360 -6.71 8.53 -10.20
C GLU A 360 -5.60 9.06 -11.12
N PHE A 361 -5.98 9.78 -12.20
CA PHE A 361 -5.02 10.38 -13.12
C PHE A 361 -4.05 11.33 -12.41
N LEU A 362 -4.57 12.29 -11.63
CA LEU A 362 -3.75 13.27 -10.93
C LEU A 362 -2.85 12.65 -9.85
N ASN A 363 -3.30 11.60 -9.18
CA ASN A 363 -2.46 10.87 -8.23
C ASN A 363 -1.27 10.21 -8.92
N LYS A 364 -1.47 9.61 -10.08
CA LYS A 364 -0.39 8.97 -10.84
C LYS A 364 0.54 10.02 -11.47
N MET A 365 0.00 11.14 -11.98
CA MET A 365 0.82 12.26 -12.46
C MET A 365 1.65 12.89 -11.33
N ARG A 366 1.12 12.97 -10.12
CA ARG A 366 1.88 13.41 -8.93
C ARG A 366 3.00 12.43 -8.59
N ALA A 367 2.75 11.13 -8.69
CA ALA A 367 3.79 10.12 -8.49
C ALA A 367 4.91 10.28 -9.53
N LEU A 368 4.58 10.49 -10.82
CA LEU A 368 5.54 10.74 -11.89
C LEU A 368 6.35 12.01 -11.63
N THR A 369 5.71 13.12 -11.33
CA THR A 369 6.41 14.41 -11.10
C THR A 369 7.24 14.42 -9.82
N ASN A 370 7.02 13.49 -8.90
CA ASN A 370 7.84 13.31 -7.69
C ASN A 370 9.09 12.42 -7.91
N LEU A 371 9.28 11.86 -9.10
CA LEU A 371 10.51 11.15 -9.42
C LEU A 371 11.70 12.11 -9.37
N ASN A 372 12.85 11.62 -8.93
CA ASN A 372 14.10 12.38 -8.93
C ASN A 372 14.76 12.40 -10.33
N MET A 373 14.02 12.86 -11.32
CA MET A 373 14.37 12.87 -12.75
C MET A 373 13.81 14.14 -13.42
N ASN A 374 14.33 14.52 -14.58
CA ASN A 374 13.65 15.49 -15.42
C ASN A 374 12.34 14.89 -15.94
N ILE A 375 11.28 15.68 -15.93
CA ILE A 375 9.97 15.26 -16.46
C ILE A 375 9.54 16.26 -17.54
N ILE A 376 9.30 15.76 -18.73
CA ILE A 376 8.80 16.54 -19.85
C ILE A 376 7.40 16.00 -20.20
N LEU A 377 6.40 16.83 -20.00
CA LEU A 377 5.03 16.53 -20.39
C LEU A 377 4.74 17.22 -21.73
N LEU A 378 4.25 16.47 -22.70
CA LEU A 378 3.89 17.02 -24.02
C LEU A 378 2.37 16.94 -24.19
N SER A 379 1.78 18.01 -24.74
CA SER A 379 0.35 18.09 -25.09
C SER A 379 0.14 18.84 -26.41
N HIS A 380 -0.96 18.56 -27.07
CA HIS A 380 -1.45 19.45 -28.11
C HIS A 380 -2.05 20.72 -27.51
N GLU A 381 -2.14 21.78 -28.30
CA GLU A 381 -2.89 22.96 -27.92
C GLU A 381 -4.35 22.85 -28.35
N ASP A 382 -5.23 23.44 -27.56
CA ASP A 382 -6.62 23.72 -27.90
C ASP A 382 -6.80 25.24 -28.02
N ALA A 383 -7.12 25.70 -29.22
CA ALA A 383 -7.38 27.11 -29.53
C ALA A 383 -8.88 27.36 -29.77
N SER A 384 -9.74 26.36 -29.60
CA SER A 384 -11.15 26.43 -29.98
C SER A 384 -12.07 27.04 -28.95
N ARG A 385 -11.56 27.38 -27.76
CA ARG A 385 -12.41 27.88 -26.68
C ARG A 385 -12.44 29.39 -26.62
N ASP A 386 -13.60 29.95 -27.00
CA ASP A 386 -13.89 31.34 -26.83
C ASP A 386 -14.22 31.68 -25.38
N PHE A 387 -13.63 32.71 -24.89
CA PHE A 387 -13.90 33.30 -23.59
C PHE A 387 -14.57 34.67 -23.80
N THR A 388 -15.71 34.89 -23.16
CA THR A 388 -16.40 36.18 -23.20
C THR A 388 -15.95 37.02 -22.01
N ARG A 389 -15.33 38.14 -22.25
CA ARG A 389 -14.94 39.12 -21.23
C ARG A 389 -16.16 39.83 -20.62
N ARG A 390 -15.97 40.46 -19.47
CA ARG A 390 -17.03 41.22 -18.79
C ARG A 390 -17.60 42.33 -19.61
N ASP A 391 -16.85 42.87 -20.57
CA ASP A 391 -17.28 43.90 -21.53
C ASP A 391 -18.03 43.34 -22.76
N GLY A 392 -18.27 42.01 -22.78
CA GLY A 392 -18.96 41.33 -23.88
C GLY A 392 -18.05 40.97 -25.07
N SER A 393 -16.78 41.33 -25.07
CA SER A 393 -15.84 40.94 -26.12
C SER A 393 -15.46 39.44 -26.01
N LYS A 394 -15.35 38.78 -27.16
CA LYS A 394 -14.90 37.38 -27.23
C LYS A 394 -13.41 37.33 -27.48
N THR A 395 -12.71 36.51 -26.73
CA THR A 395 -11.27 36.25 -26.90
C THR A 395 -11.05 34.74 -26.84
N SER A 396 -10.26 34.20 -27.77
CA SER A 396 -9.85 32.80 -27.74
C SER A 396 -8.66 32.60 -26.81
N THR A 397 -8.73 31.62 -25.96
CA THR A 397 -7.62 31.23 -25.08
C THR A 397 -6.94 29.96 -25.61
N ILE A 398 -5.62 30.05 -25.83
CA ILE A 398 -4.78 28.92 -26.25
C ILE A 398 -4.26 28.22 -25.01
N LYS A 399 -4.56 26.92 -24.88
CA LYS A 399 -4.20 26.12 -23.72
C LYS A 399 -3.93 24.65 -24.09
N PRO A 400 -3.36 23.83 -23.18
CA PRO A 400 -3.23 22.42 -23.41
C PRO A 400 -4.59 21.76 -23.65
N ASN A 401 -4.63 20.77 -24.53
CA ASN A 401 -5.85 20.03 -24.90
C ASN A 401 -6.28 19.04 -23.82
N ILE A 402 -6.58 19.54 -22.64
CA ILE A 402 -7.10 18.79 -21.49
C ILE A 402 -8.09 19.68 -20.73
N SER A 403 -8.97 19.08 -19.91
CA SER A 403 -9.96 19.87 -19.16
C SER A 403 -9.29 20.86 -18.20
N ASP A 404 -9.90 22.04 -18.03
CA ASP A 404 -9.36 23.14 -17.22
C ASP A 404 -9.06 22.76 -15.78
N LYS A 405 -9.91 21.88 -15.19
CA LYS A 405 -9.72 21.38 -13.83
C LYS A 405 -8.44 20.56 -13.70
N ILE A 406 -8.12 19.78 -14.72
CA ILE A 406 -6.89 18.97 -14.77
C ILE A 406 -5.71 19.85 -15.11
N ALA A 407 -5.83 20.71 -16.13
CA ALA A 407 -4.76 21.61 -16.58
C ALA A 407 -4.20 22.46 -15.42
N LYS A 408 -5.07 23.10 -14.64
CA LYS A 408 -4.67 23.92 -13.50
C LYS A 408 -3.93 23.13 -12.42
N GLN A 409 -4.37 21.89 -12.14
CA GLN A 409 -3.72 21.05 -11.13
C GLN A 409 -2.39 20.48 -11.64
N LEU A 410 -2.32 20.09 -12.91
CA LEU A 410 -1.10 19.56 -13.52
C LEU A 410 -0.03 20.66 -13.66
N ALA A 411 -0.41 21.89 -14.06
CA ALA A 411 0.49 23.04 -14.06
C ALA A 411 1.07 23.35 -12.67
N GLY A 412 0.29 23.13 -11.61
CA GLY A 412 0.78 23.22 -10.23
C GLY A 412 1.77 22.11 -9.81
N MET A 413 1.92 21.04 -10.58
CA MET A 413 2.85 19.93 -10.30
C MET A 413 4.20 20.09 -11.02
N VAL A 414 4.25 20.87 -12.10
CA VAL A 414 5.47 21.15 -12.87
C VAL A 414 6.11 22.47 -12.45
N ASP A 415 7.36 22.65 -12.82
CA ASP A 415 8.11 23.87 -12.51
C ASP A 415 7.82 24.98 -13.52
N LEU A 416 7.54 24.60 -14.77
CA LEU A 416 7.28 25.52 -15.87
C LEU A 416 6.29 24.91 -16.88
N THR A 417 5.35 25.74 -17.35
CA THR A 417 4.46 25.45 -18.47
C THR A 417 4.73 26.44 -19.59
N VAL A 418 5.07 25.90 -20.79
CA VAL A 418 5.41 26.72 -21.96
C VAL A 418 4.62 26.30 -23.20
N ARG A 419 4.26 27.29 -24.01
CA ARG A 419 3.73 27.07 -25.34
C ARG A 419 4.87 26.98 -26.36
N MET A 420 4.87 25.96 -27.20
CA MET A 420 5.75 25.86 -28.35
C MET A 420 5.01 26.27 -29.63
N ALA A 421 5.49 27.32 -30.27
CA ALA A 421 4.90 27.87 -31.50
C ALA A 421 5.94 27.99 -32.60
N THR A 422 5.50 27.86 -33.85
CA THR A 422 6.32 28.12 -35.05
C THR A 422 5.88 29.44 -35.67
N ILE A 423 6.79 30.37 -35.77
CA ILE A 423 6.56 31.70 -36.34
C ILE A 423 7.62 31.92 -37.43
N ASN A 424 7.21 32.16 -38.66
CA ASN A 424 8.10 32.36 -39.81
C ASN A 424 9.17 31.26 -39.96
N GLY A 425 8.77 30.01 -39.77
CA GLY A 425 9.66 28.86 -39.88
C GLY A 425 10.59 28.62 -38.70
N LYS A 426 10.63 29.52 -37.74
CA LYS A 426 11.40 29.40 -36.49
C LYS A 426 10.54 28.94 -35.34
N ARG A 427 11.10 28.16 -34.40
CA ARG A 427 10.43 27.62 -33.24
C ARG A 427 10.72 28.44 -32.00
N PHE A 428 9.68 28.76 -31.27
CA PHE A 428 9.76 29.51 -30.04
C PHE A 428 9.08 28.81 -28.87
N LEU A 429 9.70 28.90 -27.70
CA LEU A 429 9.07 28.60 -26.42
C LEU A 429 8.59 29.89 -25.79
N ASN A 430 7.32 29.95 -25.45
CA ASN A 430 6.70 31.11 -24.85
C ASN A 430 6.12 30.74 -23.47
N SER A 431 6.58 31.41 -22.40
CA SER A 431 6.14 31.20 -21.01
C SER A 431 5.12 32.25 -20.55
N LYS A 432 4.74 33.18 -21.43
CA LYS A 432 3.79 34.22 -21.07
C LYS A 432 2.46 33.62 -20.60
N THR A 433 1.94 34.18 -19.52
CA THR A 433 0.62 33.87 -19.00
C THR A 433 -0.24 35.09 -19.05
N ASP A 434 -1.31 35.08 -19.84
CA ASP A 434 -2.32 36.11 -19.89
C ASP A 434 -3.71 35.51 -20.19
N GLU A 435 -4.70 36.38 -20.46
CA GLU A 435 -6.06 35.93 -20.78
C GLU A 435 -6.15 35.09 -22.06
N THR A 436 -5.16 35.19 -22.93
CA THR A 436 -5.13 34.56 -24.27
C THR A 436 -4.25 33.32 -24.32
N GLN A 437 -3.36 33.14 -23.36
CA GLN A 437 -2.41 32.03 -23.35
C GLN A 437 -2.20 31.45 -21.94
N PHE A 438 -2.28 30.13 -21.84
CA PHE A 438 -1.96 29.39 -20.63
C PHE A 438 -0.45 29.16 -20.53
N GLY A 439 0.17 29.50 -19.40
CA GLY A 439 1.62 29.32 -19.23
C GLY A 439 2.10 29.71 -17.83
N GLY A 440 3.42 29.91 -17.70
CA GLY A 440 4.06 30.30 -16.44
C GLY A 440 4.48 29.15 -15.55
N GLY A 441 5.03 29.43 -14.38
CA GLY A 441 5.55 28.44 -13.49
C GLY A 441 6.15 29.01 -12.21
N ARG A 442 6.89 28.15 -11.49
CA ARG A 442 7.69 28.51 -10.31
C ARG A 442 9.07 29.03 -10.69
N ILE A 443 9.48 28.76 -11.93
CA ILE A 443 10.73 29.21 -12.55
C ILE A 443 10.35 30.05 -13.74
N ASP A 444 11.00 31.21 -13.89
CA ASP A 444 10.78 32.09 -15.00
C ASP A 444 11.87 31.93 -16.06
N LEU A 445 11.50 31.95 -17.32
CA LEU A 445 12.47 32.08 -18.41
C LEU A 445 13.09 33.47 -18.39
N LYS A 446 14.40 33.58 -18.64
CA LYS A 446 15.10 34.87 -18.77
C LYS A 446 14.41 35.83 -19.77
N ASN A 447 13.86 35.24 -20.83
CA ASN A 447 13.01 35.91 -21.80
C ASN A 447 11.73 35.12 -22.00
N ASN A 448 10.58 35.78 -21.98
CA ASN A 448 9.27 35.12 -22.17
C ASN A 448 9.12 34.45 -23.54
N ASN A 449 9.99 34.69 -24.48
CA ASN A 449 9.97 34.09 -25.81
C ASN A 449 11.40 33.74 -26.25
N ILE A 450 11.69 32.44 -26.34
CA ILE A 450 13.02 31.91 -26.63
C ILE A 450 12.96 31.15 -27.94
N GLU A 451 13.82 31.52 -28.90
CA GLU A 451 14.01 30.73 -30.12
C GLU A 451 14.77 29.44 -29.79
N VAL A 452 14.23 28.32 -30.20
CA VAL A 452 14.85 27.01 -30.02
C VAL A 452 15.19 26.34 -31.34
N LYS A 453 16.39 25.81 -31.43
CA LYS A 453 16.85 25.03 -32.59
C LYS A 453 16.50 23.57 -32.42
N LYS A 454 16.56 22.83 -33.52
CA LYS A 454 16.19 21.43 -33.56
C LYS A 454 17.17 20.52 -32.76
N GLU A 455 18.44 20.90 -32.75
CA GLU A 455 19.56 20.07 -32.26
C GLU A 455 19.83 20.27 -30.77
N ASP A 456 19.44 21.40 -30.19
CA ASP A 456 19.81 21.80 -28.81
C ASP A 456 18.63 22.33 -27.97
N GLY A 457 17.41 21.94 -28.33
CA GLY A 457 16.18 22.50 -27.75
C GLY A 457 16.11 22.41 -26.22
N TRP A 458 16.47 21.26 -25.64
CA TRP A 458 16.46 21.07 -24.18
C TRP A 458 17.57 21.91 -23.51
N LYS A 459 18.76 21.91 -24.08
CA LYS A 459 19.87 22.74 -23.58
C LYS A 459 19.52 24.19 -23.59
N THR A 460 18.97 24.71 -24.71
CA THR A 460 18.50 26.08 -24.83
C THR A 460 17.45 26.44 -23.78
N LEU A 461 16.49 25.56 -23.52
CA LEU A 461 15.49 25.75 -22.46
C LEU A 461 16.18 25.86 -21.08
N THR A 462 17.05 24.90 -20.73
CA THR A 462 17.67 24.85 -19.40
C THR A 462 18.65 25.98 -19.12
N GLU A 463 19.37 26.47 -20.13
CA GLU A 463 20.28 27.61 -20.00
C GLU A 463 19.53 28.95 -19.84
N ASN A 464 18.26 28.99 -20.20
CA ASN A 464 17.39 30.16 -20.06
C ASN A 464 16.49 30.12 -18.81
N LEU A 465 16.61 29.11 -17.97
CA LEU A 465 16.02 29.07 -16.63
C LEU A 465 17.00 29.69 -15.61
#